data_5a59a40a27e16fac5b230c12ea66e6fa
#
_entry.id   5a59a40a27e16fac5b230c12ea66e6fa
#
_cell.length_a   1.000
_cell.length_b   1.000
_cell.length_c   1.000
_cell.angle_alpha   90.00
_cell.angle_beta   90.00
_cell.angle_gamma   90.00
#
_symmetry.space_group_name_H-M   'P 1'
#
loop_
_entity.id
_entity.type
_entity.pdbx_description
1 polymer ?
#
loop_
_entity_poly.entity_id
_entity_poly.type
_entity_poly.pdbx_seq_one_letter_code
_entity_poly.pdbx_strand_id
1 'polypeptide(L)'
;MQNPGRHADDTLNFPVRLVPTGRFGYRDPLYHSLPGMLMTLVSAWLRIPFWQRVLGGFVLGALAGWLLGPAAEVWFGPLGDLYVTLIKMIAVPLVFFAVINAISSLHGQKSVAALGGRTFLWFIITAALAVGIGLLVGTLMQPGTGNLSLSMDHGYTPRDVPSVVKVLMDVVPSNVFYALTGIGTRVNAAGETVLAAGRGSILPVIFFAGLLGFAMVKLGDKVAEARKLTGQLSDIMIQVTRFVLEMTPLGTFGLIAGLVGSYGFEKLLPLGSFVLALYVACAAHIVLVYGSLLLVHGLNPLKFFRGAAPGMQVAFVSSSSFAAMPAAMRSITHNLGVNKDYASFAVPLGASIKMDGCGAIYPALCAVFIAQYTGVPLTPEQYVVVLIASVLGSFGTAGVPGTAVVMATVVLSAANLPLETIGYLYAIDRILDMMRTMTNVTGQMLVPVLVAKETGLLDRAVYDNPSTNLGVDEGDETLSR
;
A
#
# COMPACT_ATOMS: atom_id res chain seq x y z
N MET A 1 -57.18 -9.01 -36.90
CA MET A 1 -56.63 -7.74 -37.46
C MET A 1 -55.64 -7.18 -36.46
N GLN A 2 -54.42 -7.09 -36.91
CA GLN A 2 -53.30 -6.20 -36.51
C GLN A 2 -52.83 -6.11 -35.05
N ASN A 3 -51.68 -6.77 -34.81
CA ASN A 3 -50.63 -6.38 -33.84
C ASN A 3 -50.00 -5.07 -34.32
N PRO A 4 -49.61 -4.12 -33.43
CA PRO A 4 -48.20 -3.86 -33.34
C PRO A 4 -47.72 -3.38 -31.93
N GLY A 5 -46.42 -3.57 -31.65
CA GLY A 5 -45.72 -2.80 -30.64
C GLY A 5 -44.60 -3.59 -29.93
N ARG A 6 -43.51 -3.90 -30.65
CA ARG A 6 -42.21 -4.19 -30.02
C ARG A 6 -41.62 -2.90 -29.49
N HIS A 7 -41.43 -2.79 -28.18
CA HIS A 7 -40.46 -1.88 -27.62
C HIS A 7 -39.17 -2.69 -27.33
N ALA A 8 -38.12 -2.31 -28.01
CA ALA A 8 -36.79 -2.82 -27.85
C ALA A 8 -36.20 -2.27 -26.53
N ASP A 9 -35.95 -3.15 -25.59
CA ASP A 9 -35.11 -2.91 -24.43
C ASP A 9 -33.64 -3.18 -24.83
N ASP A 10 -32.96 -2.13 -25.27
CA ASP A 10 -31.51 -2.12 -25.48
C ASP A 10 -30.81 -2.00 -24.13
N THR A 11 -30.80 -3.05 -23.32
CA THR A 11 -29.86 -3.21 -22.22
C THR A 11 -28.54 -3.67 -22.82
N LEU A 12 -27.59 -2.74 -22.92
CA LEU A 12 -26.17 -3.01 -23.24
C LEU A 12 -25.58 -3.95 -22.19
N ASN A 13 -25.69 -5.24 -22.40
CA ASN A 13 -24.96 -6.28 -21.74
C ASN A 13 -23.50 -6.24 -22.22
N PHE A 14 -22.63 -5.55 -21.47
CA PHE A 14 -21.19 -5.74 -21.61
C PHE A 14 -20.79 -7.01 -20.86
N PRO A 15 -20.34 -8.07 -21.54
CA PRO A 15 -19.79 -9.22 -20.86
C PRO A 15 -18.45 -8.81 -20.22
N VAL A 16 -18.38 -8.73 -18.90
CA VAL A 16 -17.13 -8.69 -18.16
C VAL A 16 -16.44 -10.03 -18.36
N ARG A 17 -15.62 -10.15 -19.39
CA ARG A 17 -14.68 -11.26 -19.51
C ARG A 17 -13.59 -11.06 -18.45
N LEU A 18 -13.64 -11.85 -17.41
CA LEU A 18 -12.52 -12.09 -16.50
C LEU A 18 -11.33 -12.59 -17.33
N VAL A 19 -10.36 -11.72 -17.58
CA VAL A 19 -9.10 -12.07 -18.23
C VAL A 19 -8.26 -12.82 -17.20
N PRO A 20 -7.76 -14.05 -17.50
CA PRO A 20 -6.87 -14.75 -16.59
C PRO A 20 -5.60 -13.94 -16.35
N THR A 21 -5.22 -13.80 -15.09
CA THR A 21 -3.97 -13.20 -14.64
C THR A 21 -2.79 -13.91 -15.29
N GLY A 22 -2.13 -13.30 -16.27
CA GLY A 22 -0.93 -13.86 -16.85
C GLY A 22 -0.52 -13.42 -18.24
N ARG A 23 -1.37 -12.74 -19.00
CA ARG A 23 -0.98 -12.17 -20.29
C ARG A 23 -1.71 -10.86 -20.52
N PHE A 24 -1.00 -9.74 -20.47
CA PHE A 24 -1.46 -8.50 -21.06
C PHE A 24 -1.71 -8.76 -22.55
N GLY A 25 -2.97 -8.90 -22.94
CA GLY A 25 -3.36 -9.01 -24.34
C GLY A 25 -3.07 -7.69 -25.03
N TYR A 26 -2.06 -7.69 -25.87
CA TYR A 26 -1.60 -6.60 -26.73
C TYR A 26 -2.68 -6.23 -27.75
N ARG A 27 -3.61 -5.36 -27.41
CA ARG A 27 -4.48 -4.61 -28.33
C ARG A 27 -4.76 -3.22 -27.77
N ASP A 28 -3.69 -2.48 -27.44
CA ASP A 28 -3.82 -1.05 -27.13
C ASP A 28 -3.58 -0.23 -28.40
N PRO A 29 -4.49 0.64 -28.82
CA PRO A 29 -4.38 1.42 -30.05
C PRO A 29 -3.16 2.36 -30.10
N LEU A 30 -2.55 2.67 -28.95
CA LEU A 30 -1.35 3.50 -28.85
C LEU A 30 -0.08 2.85 -29.41
N TYR A 31 -0.04 1.52 -29.60
CA TYR A 31 1.15 0.82 -30.07
C TYR A 31 1.31 0.77 -31.59
N HIS A 32 0.27 1.08 -32.37
CA HIS A 32 0.33 1.00 -33.84
C HIS A 32 1.11 2.12 -34.53
N SER A 33 1.59 3.13 -33.77
CA SER A 33 2.32 4.28 -34.31
C SER A 33 3.85 4.21 -34.15
N LEU A 34 4.40 3.17 -33.50
CA LEU A 34 5.83 3.02 -33.26
C LEU A 34 6.53 2.31 -34.43
N PRO A 35 7.78 2.71 -34.82
CA PRO A 35 8.58 1.98 -35.78
C PRO A 35 8.73 0.50 -35.40
N GLY A 36 8.62 -0.42 -36.35
CA GLY A 36 8.55 -1.88 -36.10
C GLY A 36 9.67 -2.45 -35.21
N MET A 37 10.89 -1.89 -35.28
CA MET A 37 12.00 -2.29 -34.44
C MET A 37 11.81 -1.90 -32.96
N LEU A 38 11.28 -0.70 -32.70
CA LEU A 38 10.99 -0.22 -31.35
C LEU A 38 9.86 -1.04 -30.72
N MET A 39 8.87 -1.40 -31.52
CA MET A 39 7.75 -2.25 -31.10
C MET A 39 8.21 -3.65 -30.70
N THR A 40 9.19 -4.21 -31.42
CA THR A 40 9.79 -5.52 -31.11
C THR A 40 10.57 -5.47 -29.80
N LEU A 41 11.35 -4.42 -29.57
CA LEU A 41 12.13 -4.24 -28.35
C LEU A 41 11.22 -4.03 -27.12
N VAL A 42 10.21 -3.17 -27.23
CA VAL A 42 9.23 -2.96 -26.16
C VAL A 42 8.45 -4.24 -25.86
N SER A 43 8.02 -4.97 -26.89
CA SER A 43 7.30 -6.24 -26.69
C SER A 43 8.19 -7.31 -26.05
N ALA A 44 9.48 -7.38 -26.41
CA ALA A 44 10.45 -8.28 -25.79
C ALA A 44 10.66 -7.90 -24.31
N TRP A 45 10.83 -6.61 -24.00
CA TRP A 45 10.96 -6.10 -22.66
C TRP A 45 9.75 -6.42 -21.78
N LEU A 46 8.54 -6.24 -22.29
CA LEU A 46 7.30 -6.51 -21.55
C LEU A 46 7.01 -8.01 -21.37
N ARG A 47 7.65 -8.90 -22.16
CA ARG A 47 7.60 -10.37 -21.94
C ARG A 47 8.40 -10.80 -20.71
N ILE A 48 9.41 -10.02 -20.29
CA ILE A 48 10.19 -10.29 -19.08
C ILE A 48 9.32 -9.98 -17.87
N PRO A 49 9.19 -10.89 -16.90
CA PRO A 49 8.47 -10.63 -15.66
C PRO A 49 8.96 -9.35 -14.97
N PHE A 50 8.05 -8.54 -14.44
CA PHE A 50 8.37 -7.23 -13.85
C PHE A 50 9.50 -7.30 -12.82
N TRP A 51 9.46 -8.30 -11.91
CA TRP A 51 10.48 -8.47 -10.89
C TRP A 51 11.89 -8.72 -11.47
N GLN A 52 12.00 -9.44 -12.61
CA GLN A 52 13.27 -9.68 -13.27
C GLN A 52 13.82 -8.39 -13.90
N ARG A 53 12.93 -7.54 -14.43
CA ARG A 53 13.30 -6.21 -14.95
C ARG A 53 13.85 -5.32 -13.83
N VAL A 54 13.21 -5.32 -12.65
CA VAL A 54 13.68 -4.55 -11.48
C VAL A 54 15.00 -5.10 -10.96
N LEU A 55 15.13 -6.43 -10.83
CA LEU A 55 16.38 -7.06 -10.41
C LEU A 55 17.51 -6.81 -11.44
N GLY A 56 17.19 -6.86 -12.73
CA GLY A 56 18.12 -6.49 -13.80
C GLY A 56 18.59 -5.03 -13.67
N GLY A 57 17.66 -4.10 -13.42
CA GLY A 57 17.98 -2.70 -13.14
C GLY A 57 18.91 -2.54 -11.93
N PHE A 58 18.63 -3.28 -10.84
CA PHE A 58 19.47 -3.29 -9.65
C PHE A 58 20.90 -3.78 -9.95
N VAL A 59 21.05 -4.95 -10.59
CA VAL A 59 22.36 -5.54 -10.90
C VAL A 59 23.15 -4.67 -11.89
N LEU A 60 22.49 -4.22 -12.97
CA LEU A 60 23.13 -3.35 -13.96
C LEU A 60 23.50 -1.98 -13.36
N GLY A 61 22.66 -1.43 -12.48
CA GLY A 61 22.97 -0.20 -11.75
C GLY A 61 24.18 -0.37 -10.84
N ALA A 62 24.24 -1.47 -10.08
CA ALA A 62 25.39 -1.77 -9.23
C ALA A 62 26.69 -1.92 -10.03
N LEU A 63 26.63 -2.62 -11.17
CA LEU A 63 27.78 -2.75 -12.07
C LEU A 63 28.20 -1.41 -12.69
N ALA A 64 27.26 -0.61 -13.18
CA ALA A 64 27.52 0.71 -13.73
C ALA A 64 28.15 1.65 -12.68
N GLY A 65 27.61 1.65 -11.45
CA GLY A 65 28.17 2.41 -10.33
C GLY A 65 29.60 1.99 -10.00
N TRP A 66 29.84 0.70 -9.95
CA TRP A 66 31.19 0.17 -9.68
C TRP A 66 32.21 0.53 -10.77
N LEU A 67 31.81 0.43 -12.06
CA LEU A 67 32.70 0.69 -13.17
C LEU A 67 33.00 2.18 -13.37
N LEU A 68 32.00 3.06 -13.17
CA LEU A 68 32.10 4.47 -13.47
C LEU A 68 32.42 5.32 -12.23
N GLY A 69 32.34 4.75 -11.02
CA GLY A 69 32.55 5.47 -9.78
C GLY A 69 31.60 6.69 -9.67
N PRO A 70 32.07 7.82 -9.14
CA PRO A 70 31.23 9.02 -8.93
C PRO A 70 30.58 9.58 -10.21
N ALA A 71 31.11 9.28 -11.38
CA ALA A 71 30.51 9.69 -12.65
C ALA A 71 29.14 9.04 -12.88
N ALA A 72 28.86 7.87 -12.28
CA ALA A 72 27.58 7.21 -12.37
C ALA A 72 26.43 8.02 -11.78
N GLU A 73 26.69 8.75 -10.69
CA GLU A 73 25.72 9.67 -10.08
C GLU A 73 25.32 10.78 -11.05
N VAL A 74 26.30 11.38 -11.72
CA VAL A 74 26.07 12.48 -12.67
C VAL A 74 25.24 12.01 -13.87
N TRP A 75 25.57 10.82 -14.43
CA TRP A 75 24.92 10.34 -15.64
C TRP A 75 23.59 9.64 -15.40
N PHE A 76 23.45 8.89 -14.31
CA PHE A 76 22.31 8.01 -14.07
C PHE A 76 21.46 8.43 -12.85
N GLY A 77 22.01 9.22 -11.92
CA GLY A 77 21.27 9.78 -10.78
C GLY A 77 19.97 10.46 -11.20
N PRO A 78 19.96 11.31 -12.26
CA PRO A 78 18.74 11.97 -12.72
C PRO A 78 17.58 11.02 -13.08
N LEU A 79 17.86 9.76 -13.51
CA LEU A 79 16.79 8.76 -13.75
C LEU A 79 16.14 8.31 -12.44
N GLY A 80 16.95 8.13 -11.40
CA GLY A 80 16.46 7.83 -10.05
C GLY A 80 15.63 8.95 -9.47
N ASP A 81 16.13 10.19 -9.58
CA ASP A 81 15.43 11.39 -9.07
C ASP A 81 14.10 11.62 -9.79
N LEU A 82 14.07 11.42 -11.11
CA LEU A 82 12.84 11.48 -11.88
C LEU A 82 11.82 10.46 -11.37
N TYR A 83 12.25 9.21 -11.13
CA TYR A 83 11.38 8.16 -10.62
C TYR A 83 10.82 8.51 -9.23
N VAL A 84 11.66 8.96 -8.31
CA VAL A 84 11.22 9.42 -6.98
C VAL A 84 10.24 10.59 -7.08
N THR A 85 10.49 11.54 -7.99
CA THR A 85 9.62 12.68 -8.24
C THR A 85 8.25 12.25 -8.76
N LEU A 86 8.21 11.29 -9.70
CA LEU A 86 6.97 10.72 -10.22
C LEU A 86 6.14 10.04 -9.12
N ILE A 87 6.79 9.32 -8.20
CA ILE A 87 6.11 8.71 -7.05
C ILE A 87 5.53 9.79 -6.11
N LYS A 88 6.31 10.83 -5.81
CA LYS A 88 5.82 11.93 -4.96
C LYS A 88 4.62 12.65 -5.59
N MET A 89 4.61 12.81 -6.91
CA MET A 89 3.53 13.46 -7.66
C MET A 89 2.16 12.77 -7.46
N ILE A 90 2.14 11.45 -7.44
CA ILE A 90 0.88 10.69 -7.33
C ILE A 90 0.36 10.55 -5.91
N ALA A 91 1.19 10.84 -4.89
CA ALA A 91 0.89 10.54 -3.49
C ALA A 91 -0.42 11.20 -3.00
N VAL A 92 -0.55 12.52 -3.18
CA VAL A 92 -1.70 13.26 -2.68
C VAL A 92 -3.00 12.88 -3.37
N PRO A 93 -3.11 12.89 -4.73
CA PRO A 93 -4.36 12.57 -5.40
C PRO A 93 -4.76 11.10 -5.22
N LEU A 94 -3.80 10.17 -5.22
CA LEU A 94 -4.08 8.76 -4.97
C LEU A 94 -4.72 8.55 -3.60
N VAL A 95 -4.08 9.04 -2.53
CA VAL A 95 -4.55 8.89 -1.15
C VAL A 95 -5.91 9.57 -0.96
N PHE A 96 -6.10 10.75 -1.52
CA PHE A 96 -7.35 11.49 -1.42
C PHE A 96 -8.54 10.70 -1.98
N PHE A 97 -8.46 10.25 -3.23
CA PHE A 97 -9.56 9.51 -3.85
C PHE A 97 -9.71 8.09 -3.28
N ALA A 98 -8.62 7.41 -2.93
CA ALA A 98 -8.67 6.09 -2.34
C ALA A 98 -9.40 6.10 -0.98
N VAL A 99 -9.12 7.06 -0.10
CA VAL A 99 -9.77 7.17 1.22
C VAL A 99 -11.25 7.51 1.07
N ILE A 100 -11.62 8.47 0.20
CA ILE A 100 -13.03 8.79 -0.04
C ILE A 100 -13.77 7.54 -0.56
N ASN A 101 -13.22 6.87 -1.57
CA ASN A 101 -13.83 5.69 -2.17
C ASN A 101 -14.00 4.57 -1.14
N ALA A 102 -12.96 4.28 -0.34
CA ALA A 102 -12.98 3.25 0.69
C ALA A 102 -14.08 3.49 1.73
N ILE A 103 -14.22 4.71 2.25
CA ILE A 103 -15.22 5.02 3.26
C ILE A 103 -16.63 5.12 2.64
N SER A 104 -16.77 5.76 1.49
CA SER A 104 -18.08 5.95 0.85
C SER A 104 -18.70 4.63 0.34
N SER A 105 -17.88 3.60 0.07
CA SER A 105 -18.35 2.26 -0.31
C SER A 105 -19.10 1.52 0.81
N LEU A 106 -19.03 2.02 2.06
CA LEU A 106 -19.80 1.49 3.20
C LEU A 106 -21.30 1.79 3.11
N HIS A 107 -21.74 2.61 2.16
CA HIS A 107 -23.16 2.94 1.98
C HIS A 107 -23.99 1.74 1.48
N GLY A 108 -25.26 1.67 1.90
CA GLY A 108 -26.24 0.66 1.44
C GLY A 108 -26.31 -0.62 2.27
N GLN A 109 -25.44 -0.81 3.24
CA GLN A 109 -25.33 -2.03 4.03
C GLN A 109 -25.99 -1.90 5.43
N LYS A 110 -27.29 -1.61 5.48
CA LYS A 110 -28.00 -1.36 6.75
C LYS A 110 -27.93 -2.51 7.77
N SER A 111 -27.91 -3.76 7.32
CA SER A 111 -27.71 -4.94 8.18
C SER A 111 -26.24 -5.12 8.60
N VAL A 112 -25.31 -4.50 7.87
CA VAL A 112 -23.85 -4.62 8.04
C VAL A 112 -23.26 -3.43 8.80
N ALA A 113 -24.03 -2.38 9.13
CA ALA A 113 -23.48 -1.21 9.81
C ALA A 113 -22.80 -1.56 11.15
N ALA A 114 -23.42 -2.46 11.95
CA ALA A 114 -22.81 -2.95 13.19
C ALA A 114 -21.61 -3.87 12.93
N LEU A 115 -21.68 -4.74 11.91
CA LEU A 115 -20.57 -5.60 11.49
C LEU A 115 -19.42 -4.77 10.89
N GLY A 116 -19.77 -3.76 10.07
CA GLY A 116 -18.81 -2.83 9.48
C GLY A 116 -18.04 -2.03 10.53
N GLY A 117 -18.73 -1.52 11.54
CA GLY A 117 -18.12 -0.79 12.67
C GLY A 117 -17.12 -1.66 13.45
N ARG A 118 -17.49 -2.92 13.76
CA ARG A 118 -16.56 -3.88 14.41
C ARG A 118 -15.36 -4.22 13.52
N THR A 119 -15.61 -4.48 12.24
CA THR A 119 -14.55 -4.76 11.26
C THR A 119 -13.56 -3.59 11.19
N PHE A 120 -14.07 -2.36 11.11
CA PHE A 120 -13.25 -1.15 11.07
C PHE A 120 -12.45 -0.94 12.37
N LEU A 121 -13.06 -1.19 13.52
CA LEU A 121 -12.37 -1.11 14.81
C LEU A 121 -11.20 -2.11 14.87
N TRP A 122 -11.41 -3.35 14.43
CA TRP A 122 -10.33 -4.35 14.37
C TRP A 122 -9.24 -3.96 13.37
N PHE A 123 -9.58 -3.31 12.26
CA PHE A 123 -8.58 -2.78 11.34
C PHE A 123 -7.68 -1.74 12.01
N ILE A 124 -8.25 -0.82 12.81
CA ILE A 124 -7.49 0.18 13.58
C ILE A 124 -6.57 -0.50 14.61
N ILE A 125 -7.12 -1.42 15.40
CA ILE A 125 -6.37 -2.11 16.46
C ILE A 125 -5.17 -2.87 15.87
N THR A 126 -5.40 -3.66 14.84
CA THR A 126 -4.32 -4.44 14.23
C THR A 126 -3.31 -3.57 13.51
N ALA A 127 -3.71 -2.46 12.88
CA ALA A 127 -2.78 -1.50 12.29
C ALA A 127 -1.91 -0.84 13.36
N ALA A 128 -2.48 -0.43 14.50
CA ALA A 128 -1.70 0.15 15.61
C ALA A 128 -0.69 -0.85 16.19
N LEU A 129 -1.10 -2.11 16.37
CA LEU A 129 -0.19 -3.18 16.80
C LEU A 129 0.90 -3.46 15.74
N ALA A 130 0.56 -3.38 14.45
CA ALA A 130 1.50 -3.54 13.35
C ALA A 130 2.59 -2.44 13.36
N VAL A 131 2.19 -1.17 13.57
CA VAL A 131 3.15 -0.07 13.74
C VAL A 131 4.06 -0.33 14.93
N GLY A 132 3.48 -0.74 16.06
CA GLY A 132 4.27 -1.08 17.26
C GLY A 132 5.31 -2.16 17.00
N ILE A 133 4.96 -3.23 16.29
CA ILE A 133 5.91 -4.28 15.86
C ILE A 133 6.98 -3.72 14.92
N GLY A 134 6.60 -2.89 13.95
CA GLY A 134 7.56 -2.26 13.02
C GLY A 134 8.59 -1.39 13.74
N LEU A 135 8.13 -0.54 14.67
CA LEU A 135 9.00 0.28 15.52
C LEU A 135 9.89 -0.56 16.43
N LEU A 136 9.33 -1.58 17.09
CA LEU A 136 10.06 -2.46 18.00
C LEU A 136 11.17 -3.22 17.26
N VAL A 137 10.84 -3.90 16.17
CA VAL A 137 11.81 -4.68 15.39
C VAL A 137 12.87 -3.76 14.79
N GLY A 138 12.49 -2.59 14.27
CA GLY A 138 13.44 -1.60 13.76
C GLY A 138 14.42 -1.11 14.82
N THR A 139 13.93 -0.88 16.04
CA THR A 139 14.76 -0.44 17.18
C THR A 139 15.68 -1.56 17.70
N LEU A 140 15.19 -2.82 17.75
CA LEU A 140 15.96 -3.95 18.25
C LEU A 140 17.00 -4.45 17.23
N MET A 141 16.62 -4.57 15.95
CA MET A 141 17.50 -5.10 14.91
C MET A 141 18.44 -4.04 14.33
N GLN A 142 18.13 -2.77 14.52
CA GLN A 142 18.94 -1.63 14.08
C GLN A 142 19.43 -1.74 12.63
N PRO A 143 18.54 -1.96 11.64
CA PRO A 143 18.92 -2.25 10.26
C PRO A 143 19.64 -1.09 9.57
N GLY A 144 19.51 0.15 10.08
CA GLY A 144 20.17 1.34 9.56
C GLY A 144 21.55 1.62 10.18
N THR A 145 21.97 0.85 11.21
CA THR A 145 23.28 1.03 11.82
C THR A 145 24.34 0.24 11.07
N GLY A 146 25.45 0.83 10.81
CA GLY A 146 26.61 0.26 10.11
C GLY A 146 27.59 1.39 9.80
N ASN A 147 28.77 1.13 9.22
CA ASN A 147 29.79 2.13 8.86
C ASN A 147 29.30 3.15 7.79
N LEU A 148 28.09 3.64 7.97
CA LEU A 148 27.38 4.55 7.09
C LEU A 148 27.31 5.95 7.70
N SER A 149 28.38 6.47 8.26
CA SER A 149 28.49 7.91 8.32
C SER A 149 28.52 8.42 6.87
N LEU A 150 27.37 8.50 6.24
CA LEU A 150 27.21 9.54 5.24
C LEU A 150 27.49 10.82 6.02
N SER A 151 28.70 11.36 5.85
CA SER A 151 28.90 12.77 6.13
C SER A 151 27.76 13.45 5.37
N MET A 152 26.76 13.90 6.12
CA MET A 152 25.61 14.65 5.59
C MET A 152 26.14 16.01 5.13
N ASP A 153 26.95 15.98 4.06
CA ASP A 153 27.45 17.19 3.41
C ASP A 153 26.33 17.92 2.64
N HIS A 154 25.10 17.40 2.74
CA HIS A 154 23.91 17.99 2.13
C HIS A 154 23.00 18.69 3.14
N GLY A 155 23.60 19.30 4.19
CA GLY A 155 22.91 20.34 4.97
C GLY A 155 21.60 19.92 5.64
N TYR A 156 21.41 18.63 6.02
CA TYR A 156 20.29 18.26 6.86
C TYR A 156 20.50 18.85 8.26
N THR A 157 19.85 19.94 8.55
CA THR A 157 19.71 20.45 9.91
C THR A 157 18.52 19.76 10.56
N PRO A 158 18.70 19.10 11.73
CA PRO A 158 17.58 18.62 12.52
C PRO A 158 16.61 19.77 12.73
N ARG A 159 15.34 19.56 12.34
CA ARG A 159 14.34 20.64 12.44
C ARG A 159 13.58 20.48 13.74
N ASP A 160 13.03 21.60 14.24
CA ASP A 160 12.15 21.59 15.40
C ASP A 160 11.05 20.55 15.22
N VAL A 161 11.03 19.58 16.12
CA VAL A 161 10.00 18.53 16.15
C VAL A 161 8.72 19.15 16.71
N PRO A 162 7.62 19.17 15.96
CA PRO A 162 6.38 19.70 16.48
C PRO A 162 5.90 18.85 17.67
N SER A 163 5.37 19.50 18.71
CA SER A 163 4.77 18.77 19.83
C SER A 163 3.64 17.85 19.36
N VAL A 164 3.39 16.74 20.05
CA VAL A 164 2.30 15.81 19.73
C VAL A 164 0.96 16.52 19.59
N VAL A 165 0.68 17.49 20.49
CA VAL A 165 -0.56 18.30 20.45
C VAL A 165 -0.63 19.09 19.14
N LYS A 166 0.46 19.71 18.71
CA LYS A 166 0.50 20.44 17.45
C LYS A 166 0.27 19.51 16.25
N VAL A 167 0.88 18.33 16.24
CA VAL A 167 0.66 17.33 15.17
C VAL A 167 -0.80 16.88 15.13
N LEU A 168 -1.43 16.64 16.29
CA LEU A 168 -2.86 16.27 16.34
C LEU A 168 -3.76 17.42 15.86
N MET A 169 -3.43 18.67 16.20
CA MET A 169 -4.16 19.84 15.69
C MET A 169 -3.94 20.03 14.19
N ASP A 170 -2.72 19.81 13.71
CA ASP A 170 -2.35 19.94 12.29
C ASP A 170 -2.97 18.83 11.41
N VAL A 171 -3.56 17.78 12.00
CA VAL A 171 -4.41 16.80 11.27
C VAL A 171 -5.63 17.47 10.67
N VAL A 172 -6.19 18.50 11.34
CA VAL A 172 -7.34 19.26 10.83
C VAL A 172 -6.83 20.41 9.97
N PRO A 173 -7.09 20.41 8.64
CA PRO A 173 -6.58 21.48 7.79
C PRO A 173 -7.27 22.80 8.06
N SER A 174 -6.51 23.87 8.27
CA SER A 174 -7.03 25.25 8.29
C SER A 174 -7.57 25.66 6.91
N ASN A 175 -7.02 25.10 5.84
CA ASN A 175 -7.48 25.26 4.48
C ASN A 175 -7.19 23.97 3.68
N VAL A 176 -8.25 23.36 3.17
CA VAL A 176 -8.17 22.09 2.42
C VAL A 176 -7.33 22.22 1.15
N PHE A 177 -7.45 23.33 0.44
CA PHE A 177 -6.68 23.55 -0.80
C PHE A 177 -5.19 23.67 -0.52
N TYR A 178 -4.79 24.29 0.59
CA TYR A 178 -3.39 24.32 1.01
C TYR A 178 -2.88 22.91 1.35
N ALA A 179 -3.70 22.09 1.99
CA ALA A 179 -3.34 20.70 2.27
C ALA A 179 -3.13 19.91 0.96
N LEU A 180 -4.00 20.08 -0.02
CA LEU A 180 -3.93 19.37 -1.31
C LEU A 180 -2.76 19.83 -2.19
N THR A 181 -2.40 21.12 -2.16
CA THR A 181 -1.32 21.68 -2.99
C THR A 181 0.05 21.62 -2.31
N GLY A 182 0.09 21.34 -1.01
CA GLY A 182 1.32 21.42 -0.22
C GLY A 182 1.90 22.83 -0.11
N ILE A 183 1.12 23.86 -0.46
CA ILE A 183 1.48 25.28 -0.30
C ILE A 183 1.00 25.73 1.06
N GLY A 184 1.87 26.39 1.82
CA GLY A 184 1.54 27.00 3.10
C GLY A 184 1.93 28.49 3.11
N THR A 185 1.53 29.18 4.14
CA THR A 185 2.01 30.53 4.41
C THR A 185 3.13 30.48 5.45
N ARG A 186 4.20 31.22 5.21
CA ARG A 186 5.30 31.41 6.16
C ARG A 186 5.53 32.90 6.38
N VAL A 187 5.75 33.28 7.62
CA VAL A 187 6.21 34.62 7.93
C VAL A 187 7.73 34.68 7.63
N ASN A 188 8.15 35.58 6.74
CA ASN A 188 9.55 35.77 6.41
C ASN A 188 10.25 36.58 7.52
N ALA A 189 11.56 36.77 7.40
CA ALA A 189 12.34 37.55 8.37
C ALA A 189 11.93 39.04 8.47
N ALA A 190 11.17 39.55 7.48
CA ALA A 190 10.63 40.91 7.47
C ALA A 190 9.23 41.01 8.12
N GLY A 191 8.70 39.91 8.67
CA GLY A 191 7.36 39.87 9.27
C GLY A 191 6.21 39.74 8.25
N GLU A 192 6.50 39.57 6.96
CA GLU A 192 5.50 39.44 5.90
C GLU A 192 5.06 37.99 5.73
N THR A 193 3.76 37.78 5.53
CA THR A 193 3.21 36.46 5.20
C THR A 193 3.42 36.17 3.72
N VAL A 194 4.37 35.29 3.43
CA VAL A 194 4.67 34.84 2.05
C VAL A 194 4.17 33.44 1.82
N LEU A 195 3.75 33.15 0.58
CA LEU A 195 3.49 31.78 0.16
C LEU A 195 4.82 31.03 0.12
N ALA A 196 4.89 29.96 0.87
CA ALA A 196 6.04 29.06 0.83
C ALA A 196 5.55 27.70 0.35
N ALA A 197 6.38 27.00 -0.44
CA ALA A 197 6.19 25.58 -0.65
C ALA A 197 6.18 24.94 0.73
N GLY A 198 4.98 24.66 1.24
CA GLY A 198 4.78 23.97 2.48
C GLY A 198 5.20 22.51 2.25
N ARG A 199 5.72 21.87 3.26
CA ARG A 199 5.79 20.41 3.24
C ARG A 199 4.38 19.93 3.42
N GLY A 200 3.73 19.52 2.30
CA GLY A 200 2.37 19.01 2.34
C GLY A 200 2.31 17.84 3.30
N SER A 201 1.81 18.09 4.49
CA SER A 201 1.42 16.97 5.36
C SER A 201 0.20 16.31 4.73
N ILE A 202 0.30 15.03 4.42
CA ILE A 202 -0.82 14.28 3.84
C ILE A 202 -1.87 13.92 4.91
N LEU A 203 -1.53 14.06 6.21
CA LEU A 203 -2.49 13.80 7.29
C LEU A 203 -3.76 14.65 7.18
N PRO A 204 -3.71 15.98 6.95
CA PRO A 204 -4.90 16.77 6.70
C PRO A 204 -5.70 16.33 5.47
N VAL A 205 -5.01 15.84 4.43
CA VAL A 205 -5.67 15.30 3.24
C VAL A 205 -6.46 14.04 3.56
N ILE A 206 -5.86 13.11 4.31
CA ILE A 206 -6.53 11.87 4.77
C ILE A 206 -7.74 12.21 5.65
N PHE A 207 -7.57 13.13 6.59
CA PHE A 207 -8.65 13.56 7.48
C PHE A 207 -9.83 14.14 6.70
N PHE A 208 -9.57 15.07 5.79
CA PHE A 208 -10.62 15.68 4.98
C PHE A 208 -11.28 14.68 4.01
N ALA A 209 -10.49 13.83 3.38
CA ALA A 209 -11.01 12.75 2.55
C ALA A 209 -11.91 11.79 3.36
N GLY A 210 -11.52 11.49 4.59
CA GLY A 210 -12.32 10.71 5.54
C GLY A 210 -13.67 11.37 5.84
N LEU A 211 -13.66 12.67 6.15
CA LEU A 211 -14.91 13.44 6.39
C LEU A 211 -15.82 13.44 5.17
N LEU A 212 -15.27 13.62 3.95
CA LEU A 212 -16.04 13.56 2.72
C LEU A 212 -16.66 12.17 2.51
N GLY A 213 -15.89 11.09 2.71
CA GLY A 213 -16.39 9.73 2.63
C GLY A 213 -17.54 9.48 3.61
N PHE A 214 -17.42 9.90 4.86
CA PHE A 214 -18.49 9.80 5.86
C PHE A 214 -19.71 10.64 5.51
N ALA A 215 -19.53 11.86 4.99
CA ALA A 215 -20.63 12.68 4.51
C ALA A 215 -21.40 11.99 3.37
N MET A 216 -20.70 11.35 2.44
CA MET A 216 -21.31 10.58 1.34
C MET A 216 -22.09 9.36 1.86
N VAL A 217 -21.59 8.67 2.88
CA VAL A 217 -22.33 7.57 3.54
C VAL A 217 -23.61 8.10 4.17
N LYS A 218 -23.55 9.23 4.87
CA LYS A 218 -24.72 9.84 5.56
C LYS A 218 -25.77 10.37 4.59
N LEU A 219 -25.35 10.93 3.45
CA LEU A 219 -26.27 11.47 2.41
C LEU A 219 -26.94 10.35 1.60
N GLY A 220 -26.35 9.17 1.58
CA GLY A 220 -26.96 8.02 0.96
C GLY A 220 -27.08 8.12 -0.55
N ASP A 221 -28.26 7.76 -1.07
CA ASP A 221 -28.51 7.74 -2.53
C ASP A 221 -28.55 9.13 -3.17
N LYS A 222 -28.71 10.20 -2.37
CA LYS A 222 -28.66 11.59 -2.87
C LYS A 222 -27.35 11.95 -3.54
N VAL A 223 -26.26 11.22 -3.24
CA VAL A 223 -24.92 11.46 -3.78
C VAL A 223 -24.37 10.23 -4.53
N ALA A 224 -25.24 9.38 -5.07
CA ALA A 224 -24.85 8.17 -5.78
C ALA A 224 -23.87 8.47 -6.94
N GLU A 225 -24.15 9.51 -7.73
CA GLU A 225 -23.27 9.92 -8.84
C GLU A 225 -21.92 10.43 -8.36
N ALA A 226 -21.87 11.21 -7.29
CA ALA A 226 -20.61 11.68 -6.70
C ALA A 226 -19.77 10.50 -6.18
N ARG A 227 -20.41 9.48 -5.57
CA ARG A 227 -19.74 8.25 -5.12
C ARG A 227 -19.18 7.46 -6.29
N LYS A 228 -19.95 7.30 -7.36
CA LYS A 228 -19.48 6.66 -8.59
C LYS A 228 -18.29 7.40 -9.21
N LEU A 229 -18.36 8.73 -9.27
CA LEU A 229 -17.26 9.56 -9.78
C LEU A 229 -15.99 9.42 -8.95
N THR A 230 -16.08 9.45 -7.62
CA THR A 230 -14.90 9.27 -6.75
C THR A 230 -14.29 7.87 -6.87
N GLY A 231 -15.12 6.84 -7.08
CA GLY A 231 -14.65 5.48 -7.41
C GLY A 231 -13.86 5.47 -8.72
N GLN A 232 -14.40 6.05 -9.79
CA GLN A 232 -13.73 6.16 -11.09
C GLN A 232 -12.41 6.95 -11.00
N LEU A 233 -12.39 8.05 -10.25
CA LEU A 233 -11.16 8.84 -10.03
C LEU A 233 -10.10 8.04 -9.24
N SER A 234 -10.52 7.24 -8.26
CA SER A 234 -9.64 6.30 -7.57
C SER A 234 -9.02 5.29 -8.53
N ASP A 235 -9.83 4.69 -9.42
CA ASP A 235 -9.36 3.73 -10.43
C ASP A 235 -8.38 4.37 -11.42
N ILE A 236 -8.66 5.61 -11.85
CA ILE A 236 -7.75 6.40 -12.69
C ILE A 236 -6.42 6.61 -11.99
N MET A 237 -6.41 7.00 -10.71
CA MET A 237 -5.17 7.21 -9.96
C MET A 237 -4.40 5.91 -9.75
N ILE A 238 -5.08 4.78 -9.55
CA ILE A 238 -4.44 3.45 -9.52
C ILE A 238 -3.78 3.16 -10.87
N GLN A 239 -4.41 3.48 -11.98
CA GLN A 239 -3.83 3.27 -13.31
C GLN A 239 -2.63 4.19 -13.56
N VAL A 240 -2.69 5.47 -13.16
CA VAL A 240 -1.54 6.40 -13.20
C VAL A 240 -0.37 5.84 -12.38
N THR A 241 -0.67 5.31 -11.19
CA THR A 241 0.35 4.65 -10.34
C THR A 241 1.02 3.49 -11.09
N ARG A 242 0.25 2.65 -11.79
CA ARG A 242 0.82 1.56 -12.59
C ARG A 242 1.76 2.06 -13.68
N PHE A 243 1.45 3.17 -14.35
CA PHE A 243 2.34 3.76 -15.36
C PHE A 243 3.66 4.21 -14.73
N VAL A 244 3.61 4.86 -13.58
CA VAL A 244 4.82 5.29 -12.85
C VAL A 244 5.63 4.06 -12.40
N LEU A 245 4.98 3.01 -11.92
CA LEU A 245 5.64 1.78 -11.48
C LEU A 245 6.34 1.04 -12.62
N GLU A 246 5.87 1.12 -13.88
CA GLU A 246 6.58 0.53 -15.02
C GLU A 246 7.97 1.18 -15.23
N MET A 247 8.22 2.37 -14.70
CA MET A 247 9.54 3.00 -14.70
C MET A 247 10.47 2.51 -13.57
N THR A 248 9.98 1.69 -12.63
CA THR A 248 10.78 1.17 -11.51
C THR A 248 12.11 0.56 -11.93
N PRO A 249 12.22 -0.28 -12.99
CA PRO A 249 13.51 -0.83 -13.40
C PRO A 249 14.55 0.23 -13.74
N LEU A 250 14.14 1.32 -14.43
CA LEU A 250 15.01 2.44 -14.78
C LEU A 250 15.35 3.29 -13.56
N GLY A 251 14.35 3.56 -12.70
CA GLY A 251 14.55 4.27 -11.44
C GLY A 251 15.52 3.52 -10.53
N THR A 252 15.31 2.20 -10.37
CA THR A 252 16.21 1.32 -9.59
C THR A 252 17.62 1.35 -10.13
N PHE A 253 17.78 1.24 -11.47
CA PHE A 253 19.09 1.34 -12.11
C PHE A 253 19.80 2.65 -11.75
N GLY A 254 19.12 3.81 -11.92
CA GLY A 254 19.69 5.12 -11.63
C GLY A 254 20.06 5.30 -10.15
N LEU A 255 19.16 4.94 -9.24
CA LEU A 255 19.38 5.06 -7.79
C LEU A 255 20.56 4.19 -7.31
N ILE A 256 20.64 2.94 -7.77
CA ILE A 256 21.71 2.02 -7.37
C ILE A 256 23.04 2.38 -8.03
N ALA A 257 23.02 2.83 -9.29
CA ALA A 257 24.24 3.31 -9.97
C ALA A 257 24.83 4.52 -9.24
N GLY A 258 24.01 5.50 -8.87
CA GLY A 258 24.45 6.63 -8.07
C GLY A 258 24.99 6.23 -6.71
N LEU A 259 24.23 5.38 -5.98
CA LEU A 259 24.63 4.92 -4.64
C LEU A 259 25.97 4.18 -4.66
N VAL A 260 26.11 3.18 -5.52
CA VAL A 260 27.35 2.37 -5.60
C VAL A 260 28.51 3.20 -6.15
N GLY A 261 28.24 4.08 -7.13
CA GLY A 261 29.26 4.94 -7.72
C GLY A 261 29.83 5.95 -6.74
N SER A 262 28.97 6.56 -5.92
CA SER A 262 29.39 7.59 -4.95
C SER A 262 29.96 7.01 -3.67
N TYR A 263 29.45 5.83 -3.22
CA TYR A 263 29.71 5.32 -1.87
C TYR A 263 30.20 3.86 -1.81
N GLY A 264 30.25 3.14 -2.93
CA GLY A 264 30.69 1.74 -2.99
C GLY A 264 29.61 0.72 -2.58
N PHE A 265 29.96 -0.59 -2.73
CA PHE A 265 29.06 -1.72 -2.42
C PHE A 265 28.68 -1.84 -0.94
N GLU A 266 29.50 -1.32 -0.02
CA GLU A 266 29.24 -1.38 1.41
C GLU A 266 27.91 -0.73 1.79
N LYS A 267 27.45 0.23 0.98
CA LYS A 267 26.17 0.90 1.18
C LYS A 267 24.93 0.06 0.80
N LEU A 268 25.12 -1.07 0.12
CA LEU A 268 24.03 -2.02 -0.15
C LEU A 268 23.75 -2.95 1.04
N LEU A 269 24.70 -3.12 1.96
CA LEU A 269 24.53 -4.02 3.10
C LEU A 269 23.34 -3.65 4.01
N PRO A 270 23.12 -2.37 4.35
CA PRO A 270 21.93 -1.97 5.12
C PRO A 270 20.60 -2.25 4.41
N LEU A 271 20.57 -2.29 3.09
CA LEU A 271 19.36 -2.69 2.36
C LEU A 271 19.02 -4.17 2.63
N GLY A 272 20.02 -5.04 2.69
CA GLY A 272 19.86 -6.46 3.07
C GLY A 272 19.36 -6.61 4.50
N SER A 273 19.94 -5.86 5.46
CA SER A 273 19.49 -5.88 6.85
C SER A 273 18.07 -5.32 7.00
N PHE A 274 17.68 -4.31 6.20
CA PHE A 274 16.32 -3.80 6.16
C PHE A 274 15.33 -4.84 5.63
N VAL A 275 15.68 -5.60 4.57
CA VAL A 275 14.85 -6.71 4.07
C VAL A 275 14.60 -7.72 5.20
N LEU A 276 15.67 -8.13 5.89
CA LEU A 276 15.56 -9.09 7.00
C LEU A 276 14.67 -8.54 8.12
N ALA A 277 14.88 -7.29 8.55
CA ALA A 277 14.08 -6.65 9.59
C ALA A 277 12.59 -6.57 9.21
N LEU A 278 12.26 -6.24 7.95
CA LEU A 278 10.88 -6.20 7.48
C LEU A 278 10.25 -7.60 7.51
N TYR A 279 10.96 -8.63 7.04
CA TYR A 279 10.44 -10.00 7.05
C TYR A 279 10.22 -10.50 8.49
N VAL A 280 11.15 -10.20 9.40
CA VAL A 280 11.00 -10.50 10.82
C VAL A 280 9.81 -9.76 11.43
N ALA A 281 9.65 -8.47 11.16
CA ALA A 281 8.51 -7.68 11.66
C ALA A 281 7.16 -8.21 11.15
N CYS A 282 7.06 -8.51 9.86
CA CYS A 282 5.86 -9.10 9.27
C CYS A 282 5.55 -10.49 9.85
N ALA A 283 6.56 -11.36 9.97
CA ALA A 283 6.41 -12.69 10.56
C ALA A 283 6.01 -12.60 12.05
N ALA A 284 6.66 -11.71 12.82
CA ALA A 284 6.29 -11.46 14.21
C ALA A 284 4.85 -10.98 14.34
N HIS A 285 4.40 -10.07 13.47
CA HIS A 285 3.02 -9.58 13.46
C HIS A 285 2.03 -10.71 13.16
N ILE A 286 2.29 -11.53 12.12
CA ILE A 286 1.44 -12.67 11.77
C ILE A 286 1.39 -13.69 12.92
N VAL A 287 2.52 -14.06 13.49
CA VAL A 287 2.58 -15.14 14.48
C VAL A 287 2.14 -14.65 15.86
N LEU A 288 2.70 -13.54 16.34
CA LEU A 288 2.46 -13.06 17.71
C LEU A 288 1.13 -12.31 17.81
N VAL A 289 0.88 -11.32 16.93
CA VAL A 289 -0.33 -10.49 17.03
C VAL A 289 -1.54 -11.24 16.53
N TYR A 290 -1.51 -11.75 15.30
CA TYR A 290 -2.68 -12.46 14.77
C TYR A 290 -2.92 -13.78 15.51
N GLY A 291 -1.84 -14.49 15.89
CA GLY A 291 -1.94 -15.70 16.70
C GLY A 291 -2.55 -15.47 18.08
N SER A 292 -2.12 -14.42 18.79
CA SER A 292 -2.71 -14.07 20.09
C SER A 292 -4.16 -13.63 19.99
N LEU A 293 -4.54 -12.87 18.97
CA LEU A 293 -5.92 -12.45 18.74
C LEU A 293 -6.83 -13.66 18.51
N LEU A 294 -6.38 -14.65 17.75
CA LEU A 294 -7.12 -15.91 17.58
C LEU A 294 -7.29 -16.66 18.90
N LEU A 295 -6.23 -16.79 19.70
CA LEU A 295 -6.29 -17.44 21.01
C LEU A 295 -7.26 -16.74 21.96
N VAL A 296 -7.22 -15.42 22.05
CA VAL A 296 -8.15 -14.63 22.87
C VAL A 296 -9.62 -14.87 22.46
N HIS A 297 -9.87 -15.10 21.16
CA HIS A 297 -11.22 -15.42 20.68
C HIS A 297 -11.57 -16.91 20.78
N GLY A 298 -10.73 -17.73 21.41
CA GLY A 298 -10.93 -19.17 21.55
C GLY A 298 -10.85 -19.91 20.21
N LEU A 299 -10.05 -19.40 19.27
CA LEU A 299 -9.79 -19.98 17.97
C LEU A 299 -8.37 -20.56 17.92
N ASN A 300 -8.21 -21.73 17.31
CA ASN A 300 -6.88 -22.35 17.16
C ASN A 300 -6.10 -21.69 16.01
N PRO A 301 -4.94 -21.03 16.28
CA PRO A 301 -4.17 -20.35 15.26
C PRO A 301 -3.70 -21.29 14.13
N LEU A 302 -3.32 -22.53 14.44
CA LEU A 302 -2.83 -23.48 13.44
C LEU A 302 -3.92 -23.84 12.42
N LYS A 303 -5.17 -23.96 12.88
CA LYS A 303 -6.32 -24.18 11.99
C LYS A 303 -6.57 -22.97 11.10
N PHE A 304 -6.49 -21.76 11.65
CA PHE A 304 -6.57 -20.53 10.87
C PHE A 304 -5.50 -20.47 9.78
N PHE A 305 -4.23 -20.60 10.16
CA PHE A 305 -3.14 -20.51 9.18
C PHE A 305 -3.20 -21.60 8.12
N ARG A 306 -3.65 -22.82 8.48
CA ARG A 306 -3.87 -23.88 7.51
C ARG A 306 -4.96 -23.51 6.49
N GLY A 307 -6.11 -23.01 6.95
CA GLY A 307 -7.21 -22.62 6.05
C GLY A 307 -6.91 -21.35 5.25
N ALA A 308 -6.13 -20.41 5.81
CA ALA A 308 -5.73 -19.17 5.16
C ALA A 308 -4.55 -19.33 4.19
N ALA A 309 -3.77 -20.42 4.30
CA ALA A 309 -2.53 -20.61 3.55
C ALA A 309 -2.67 -20.38 2.03
N PRO A 310 -3.72 -20.84 1.33
CA PRO A 310 -3.87 -20.59 -0.10
C PRO A 310 -3.95 -19.09 -0.44
N GLY A 311 -4.73 -18.32 0.34
CA GLY A 311 -4.82 -16.86 0.18
C GLY A 311 -3.50 -16.17 0.46
N MET A 312 -2.77 -16.60 1.51
CA MET A 312 -1.44 -16.08 1.86
C MET A 312 -0.42 -16.33 0.75
N GLN A 313 -0.39 -17.51 0.16
CA GLN A 313 0.53 -17.88 -0.94
C GLN A 313 0.28 -17.05 -2.19
N VAL A 314 -0.99 -16.89 -2.60
CA VAL A 314 -1.33 -16.03 -3.74
C VAL A 314 -0.93 -14.58 -3.47
N ALA A 315 -1.13 -14.08 -2.27
CA ALA A 315 -0.73 -12.72 -1.87
C ALA A 315 0.79 -12.52 -1.95
N PHE A 316 1.56 -13.49 -1.45
CA PHE A 316 3.02 -13.44 -1.47
C PHE A 316 3.57 -13.39 -2.91
N VAL A 317 3.06 -14.26 -3.80
CA VAL A 317 3.53 -14.33 -5.19
C VAL A 317 3.08 -13.12 -6.02
N SER A 318 1.81 -12.70 -5.86
CA SER A 318 1.24 -11.62 -6.67
C SER A 318 1.70 -10.23 -6.23
N SER A 319 2.01 -10.04 -4.94
CA SER A 319 2.23 -8.73 -4.31
C SER A 319 1.07 -7.75 -4.56
N SER A 320 -0.16 -8.26 -4.62
CA SER A 320 -1.37 -7.46 -4.82
C SER A 320 -2.52 -8.03 -4.00
N SER A 321 -3.03 -7.24 -3.06
CA SER A 321 -4.20 -7.63 -2.25
C SER A 321 -5.45 -7.82 -3.12
N PHE A 322 -5.61 -7.01 -4.17
CA PHE A 322 -6.74 -7.19 -5.10
C PHE A 322 -6.61 -8.46 -5.94
N ALA A 323 -5.40 -8.82 -6.39
CA ALA A 323 -5.19 -10.06 -7.12
C ALA A 323 -5.38 -11.30 -6.23
N ALA A 324 -5.05 -11.20 -4.94
CA ALA A 324 -5.23 -12.27 -3.97
C ALA A 324 -6.67 -12.36 -3.41
N MET A 325 -7.51 -11.35 -3.64
CA MET A 325 -8.85 -11.25 -3.06
C MET A 325 -9.75 -12.48 -3.34
N PRO A 326 -9.82 -13.05 -4.56
CA PRO A 326 -10.63 -14.24 -4.80
C PRO A 326 -10.16 -15.45 -3.99
N ALA A 327 -8.83 -15.63 -3.86
CA ALA A 327 -8.26 -16.70 -3.04
C ALA A 327 -8.52 -16.49 -1.55
N ALA A 328 -8.39 -15.25 -1.06
CA ALA A 328 -8.71 -14.87 0.31
C ALA A 328 -10.21 -15.11 0.62
N MET A 329 -11.10 -14.72 -0.29
CA MET A 329 -12.54 -14.95 -0.18
C MET A 329 -12.86 -16.44 -0.03
N ARG A 330 -12.31 -17.29 -0.90
CA ARG A 330 -12.48 -18.73 -0.80
C ARG A 330 -11.90 -19.29 0.48
N SER A 331 -10.72 -18.87 0.88
CA SER A 331 -10.08 -19.30 2.13
C SER A 331 -10.96 -19.05 3.35
N ILE A 332 -11.57 -17.86 3.48
CA ILE A 332 -12.38 -17.59 4.67
C ILE A 332 -13.77 -18.21 4.60
N THR A 333 -14.37 -18.36 3.41
CA THR A 333 -15.73 -18.92 3.30
C THR A 333 -15.71 -20.46 3.34
N HIS A 334 -14.89 -21.12 2.53
CA HIS A 334 -14.89 -22.57 2.40
C HIS A 334 -13.96 -23.28 3.39
N ASN A 335 -12.78 -22.67 3.68
CA ASN A 335 -11.80 -23.32 4.54
C ASN A 335 -11.97 -22.92 6.02
N LEU A 336 -12.47 -21.71 6.30
CA LEU A 336 -12.56 -21.17 7.66
C LEU A 336 -14.01 -20.92 8.12
N GLY A 337 -15.02 -21.17 7.28
CA GLY A 337 -16.43 -21.17 7.68
C GLY A 337 -17.04 -19.80 7.96
N VAL A 338 -16.50 -18.70 7.42
CA VAL A 338 -17.12 -17.39 7.53
C VAL A 338 -18.33 -17.29 6.61
N ASN A 339 -19.46 -16.76 7.12
CA ASN A 339 -20.67 -16.52 6.33
C ASN A 339 -20.36 -15.76 5.04
N LYS A 340 -20.87 -16.26 3.89
CA LYS A 340 -20.57 -15.75 2.55
C LYS A 340 -20.98 -14.28 2.36
N ASP A 341 -22.13 -13.87 2.88
CA ASP A 341 -22.63 -12.51 2.71
C ASP A 341 -21.74 -11.51 3.45
N TYR A 342 -21.34 -11.85 4.68
CA TYR A 342 -20.40 -11.04 5.44
C TYR A 342 -19.02 -11.02 4.79
N ALA A 343 -18.51 -12.15 4.33
CA ALA A 343 -17.21 -12.24 3.64
C ALA A 343 -17.18 -11.39 2.37
N SER A 344 -18.28 -11.39 1.58
CA SER A 344 -18.43 -10.59 0.35
C SER A 344 -18.34 -9.08 0.59
N PHE A 345 -18.61 -8.63 1.79
CA PHE A 345 -18.39 -7.27 2.24
C PHE A 345 -16.98 -7.06 2.81
N ALA A 346 -16.58 -7.89 3.78
CA ALA A 346 -15.41 -7.63 4.60
C ALA A 346 -14.08 -7.81 3.84
N VAL A 347 -14.00 -8.76 2.88
CA VAL A 347 -12.76 -9.02 2.12
C VAL A 347 -12.46 -7.91 1.12
N PRO A 348 -13.39 -7.43 0.27
CA PRO A 348 -13.14 -6.30 -0.61
C PRO A 348 -12.82 -5.01 0.16
N LEU A 349 -13.53 -4.76 1.27
CA LEU A 349 -13.21 -3.64 2.17
C LEU A 349 -11.79 -3.77 2.70
N GLY A 350 -11.41 -4.95 3.21
CA GLY A 350 -10.06 -5.20 3.70
C GLY A 350 -8.99 -5.03 2.62
N ALA A 351 -9.24 -5.52 1.39
CA ALA A 351 -8.33 -5.35 0.26
C ALA A 351 -8.12 -3.87 -0.13
N SER A 352 -9.03 -2.99 0.28
CA SER A 352 -8.96 -1.55 0.01
C SER A 352 -8.28 -0.76 1.12
N ILE A 353 -8.47 -1.13 2.41
CA ILE A 353 -8.08 -0.28 3.55
C ILE A 353 -7.33 -1.00 4.68
N LYS A 354 -7.14 -2.32 4.61
CA LYS A 354 -6.47 -3.11 5.65
C LYS A 354 -5.06 -3.48 5.21
N MET A 355 -4.10 -2.58 5.48
CA MET A 355 -2.74 -2.67 4.96
C MET A 355 -1.69 -2.67 6.08
N ASP A 356 -1.72 -3.67 6.96
CA ASP A 356 -0.80 -3.77 8.12
C ASP A 356 0.66 -3.87 7.70
N GLY A 357 0.96 -4.61 6.62
CA GLY A 357 2.32 -4.70 6.10
C GLY A 357 2.76 -3.45 5.34
N CYS A 358 1.91 -2.96 4.41
CA CYS A 358 2.24 -1.87 3.50
C CYS A 358 2.07 -0.49 4.11
N GLY A 359 1.01 -0.27 4.89
CA GLY A 359 0.65 1.04 5.43
C GLY A 359 1.07 1.25 6.88
N ALA A 360 1.37 0.16 7.63
CA ALA A 360 1.70 0.26 9.05
C ALA A 360 3.16 -0.19 9.35
N ILE A 361 3.50 -1.46 9.18
CA ILE A 361 4.84 -1.97 9.50
C ILE A 361 5.93 -1.28 8.67
N TYR A 362 5.74 -1.23 7.35
CA TYR A 362 6.78 -0.73 6.44
C TYR A 362 7.12 0.75 6.68
N PRO A 363 6.16 1.69 6.72
CA PRO A 363 6.49 3.09 6.99
C PRO A 363 7.14 3.30 8.38
N ALA A 364 6.68 2.55 9.40
CA ALA A 364 7.24 2.60 10.73
C ALA A 364 8.71 2.14 10.74
N LEU A 365 8.99 1.02 10.07
CA LEU A 365 10.36 0.51 9.94
C LEU A 365 11.24 1.45 9.10
N CYS A 366 10.70 2.08 8.04
CA CYS A 366 11.41 3.09 7.25
C CYS A 366 11.82 4.28 8.12
N ALA A 367 10.95 4.76 9.01
CA ALA A 367 11.24 5.88 9.89
C ALA A 367 12.42 5.56 10.82
N VAL A 368 12.41 4.38 11.45
CA VAL A 368 13.51 3.93 12.32
C VAL A 368 14.79 3.73 11.53
N PHE A 369 14.71 3.08 10.36
CA PHE A 369 15.85 2.85 9.48
C PHE A 369 16.51 4.16 9.07
N ILE A 370 15.72 5.13 8.61
CA ILE A 370 16.25 6.42 8.15
C ILE A 370 16.86 7.21 9.31
N ALA A 371 16.23 7.19 10.48
CA ALA A 371 16.80 7.82 11.68
C ALA A 371 18.17 7.24 12.04
N GLN A 372 18.30 5.91 12.02
CA GLN A 372 19.57 5.22 12.27
C GLN A 372 20.58 5.49 11.16
N TYR A 373 20.13 5.44 9.89
CA TYR A 373 20.97 5.68 8.72
C TYR A 373 21.56 7.09 8.69
N THR A 374 20.78 8.08 9.13
CA THR A 374 21.22 9.48 9.20
C THR A 374 21.95 9.85 10.50
N GLY A 375 21.99 8.90 11.47
CA GLY A 375 22.61 9.13 12.78
C GLY A 375 21.80 10.10 13.68
N VAL A 376 20.56 10.43 13.30
CA VAL A 376 19.66 11.30 14.08
C VAL A 376 18.57 10.44 14.72
N PRO A 377 18.64 10.16 16.02
CA PRO A 377 17.65 9.32 16.69
C PRO A 377 16.26 9.95 16.67
N LEU A 378 15.21 9.11 16.56
CA LEU A 378 13.83 9.56 16.69
C LEU A 378 13.56 10.07 18.10
N THR A 379 12.89 11.22 18.20
CA THR A 379 12.37 11.72 19.47
C THR A 379 11.10 10.97 19.89
N PRO A 380 10.69 10.96 21.16
CA PRO A 380 9.44 10.37 21.61
C PRO A 380 8.22 10.90 20.83
N GLU A 381 8.21 12.18 20.50
CA GLU A 381 7.14 12.82 19.71
C GLU A 381 7.11 12.26 18.29
N GLN A 382 8.26 12.03 17.66
CA GLN A 382 8.32 11.42 16.32
C GLN A 382 7.81 9.98 16.32
N TYR A 383 8.06 9.19 17.38
CA TYR A 383 7.46 7.86 17.51
C TYR A 383 5.92 7.92 17.50
N VAL A 384 5.33 8.87 18.23
CA VAL A 384 3.88 9.08 18.25
C VAL A 384 3.35 9.54 16.89
N VAL A 385 4.06 10.45 16.24
CA VAL A 385 3.72 10.92 14.88
C VAL A 385 3.74 9.77 13.89
N VAL A 386 4.78 8.95 13.91
CA VAL A 386 4.91 7.77 13.05
C VAL A 386 3.76 6.79 13.32
N LEU A 387 3.41 6.56 14.60
CA LEU A 387 2.28 5.70 14.97
C LEU A 387 0.97 6.21 14.34
N ILE A 388 0.62 7.47 14.57
CA ILE A 388 -0.62 8.07 14.07
C ILE A 388 -0.64 8.09 12.55
N ALA A 389 0.44 8.59 11.95
CA ALA A 389 0.55 8.71 10.49
C ALA A 389 0.47 7.35 9.79
N SER A 390 1.10 6.30 10.35
CA SER A 390 1.08 4.96 9.77
C SER A 390 -0.29 4.29 9.93
N VAL A 391 -0.96 4.45 11.09
CA VAL A 391 -2.33 3.92 11.27
C VAL A 391 -3.28 4.57 10.27
N LEU A 392 -3.27 5.89 10.15
CA LEU A 392 -4.09 6.61 9.17
C LEU A 392 -3.68 6.27 7.73
N GLY A 393 -2.38 6.12 7.51
CA GLY A 393 -1.79 5.74 6.24
C GLY A 393 -2.20 4.35 5.77
N SER A 394 -2.43 3.41 6.70
CA SER A 394 -2.93 2.08 6.37
C SER A 394 -4.27 2.15 5.61
N PHE A 395 -5.15 3.08 5.96
CA PHE A 395 -6.42 3.30 5.27
C PHE A 395 -6.27 3.98 3.90
N GLY A 396 -5.18 4.72 3.69
CA GLY A 396 -4.89 5.41 2.42
C GLY A 396 -4.07 4.58 1.43
N THR A 397 -3.66 3.36 1.80
CA THR A 397 -2.83 2.50 0.97
C THR A 397 -3.72 1.57 0.14
N ALA A 398 -3.68 1.68 -1.18
CA ALA A 398 -4.44 0.78 -2.06
C ALA A 398 -3.79 -0.62 -2.16
N GLY A 399 -4.59 -1.66 -2.41
CA GLY A 399 -4.15 -3.06 -2.52
C GLY A 399 -3.42 -3.43 -3.80
N VAL A 400 -2.63 -2.50 -4.36
CA VAL A 400 -1.83 -2.69 -5.59
C VAL A 400 -0.36 -2.47 -5.31
N PRO A 401 0.55 -3.12 -6.05
CA PRO A 401 2.00 -2.97 -5.86
C PRO A 401 2.45 -1.50 -5.88
N GLY A 402 3.44 -1.15 -5.06
CA GLY A 402 4.11 0.16 -5.04
C GLY A 402 3.41 1.25 -4.21
N THR A 403 2.16 1.09 -3.81
CA THR A 403 1.45 2.11 -3.01
C THR A 403 2.02 2.28 -1.60
N ALA A 404 2.64 1.25 -1.05
CA ALA A 404 3.32 1.30 0.24
C ALA A 404 4.48 2.31 0.25
N VAL A 405 5.18 2.42 -0.86
CA VAL A 405 6.27 3.37 -1.09
C VAL A 405 5.77 4.82 -0.96
N VAL A 406 4.64 5.10 -1.59
CA VAL A 406 3.95 6.39 -1.46
C VAL A 406 3.61 6.66 0.01
N MET A 407 3.08 5.65 0.71
CA MET A 407 2.70 5.83 2.11
C MET A 407 3.90 6.03 3.03
N ALA A 408 5.03 5.38 2.76
CA ALA A 408 6.26 5.64 3.52
C ALA A 408 6.70 7.11 3.38
N THR A 409 6.61 7.73 2.18
CA THR A 409 6.91 9.17 2.04
C THR A 409 5.98 10.05 2.87
N VAL A 410 4.71 9.66 3.00
CA VAL A 410 3.72 10.35 3.83
C VAL A 410 4.12 10.35 5.29
N VAL A 411 4.43 9.18 5.82
CA VAL A 411 4.80 9.01 7.24
C VAL A 411 6.13 9.71 7.55
N LEU A 412 7.13 9.58 6.67
CA LEU A 412 8.42 10.26 6.84
C LEU A 412 8.27 11.78 6.79
N SER A 413 7.46 12.31 5.87
CA SER A 413 7.16 13.75 5.82
C SER A 413 6.47 14.23 7.09
N ALA A 414 5.51 13.48 7.61
CA ALA A 414 4.82 13.81 8.85
C ALA A 414 5.77 13.84 10.05
N ALA A 415 6.76 12.93 10.09
CA ALA A 415 7.78 12.86 11.13
C ALA A 415 8.98 13.82 10.89
N ASN A 416 8.93 14.66 9.85
CA ASN A 416 10.03 15.54 9.43
C ASN A 416 11.36 14.80 9.18
N LEU A 417 11.29 13.58 8.65
CA LEU A 417 12.45 12.80 8.27
C LEU A 417 12.86 13.05 6.81
N PRO A 418 14.16 12.92 6.45
CA PRO A 418 14.62 13.13 5.08
C PRO A 418 14.02 12.09 4.12
N LEU A 419 13.52 12.57 2.97
CA LEU A 419 12.88 11.71 1.97
C LEU A 419 13.87 11.17 0.94
N GLU A 420 15.03 11.77 0.80
CA GLU A 420 16.06 11.43 -0.18
C GLU A 420 16.52 9.98 -0.01
N THR A 421 16.68 9.54 1.23
CA THR A 421 17.14 8.19 1.60
C THR A 421 16.14 7.08 1.24
N ILE A 422 14.84 7.41 1.12
CA ILE A 422 13.82 6.39 0.81
C ILE A 422 13.98 5.83 -0.61
N GLY A 423 14.61 6.59 -1.51
CA GLY A 423 14.89 6.17 -2.88
C GLY A 423 15.63 4.83 -2.96
N TYR A 424 16.54 4.57 -2.02
CA TYR A 424 17.29 3.31 -1.96
C TYR A 424 16.39 2.12 -1.57
N LEU A 425 15.42 2.33 -0.69
CA LEU A 425 14.43 1.31 -0.31
C LEU A 425 13.49 0.97 -1.48
N TYR A 426 13.25 1.93 -2.38
CA TYR A 426 12.44 1.69 -3.58
C TYR A 426 13.08 0.68 -4.53
N ALA A 427 14.41 0.68 -4.60
CA ALA A 427 15.14 -0.24 -5.45
C ALA A 427 14.90 -1.73 -5.11
N ILE A 428 14.63 -2.02 -3.84
CA ILE A 428 14.37 -3.37 -3.34
C ILE A 428 12.89 -3.62 -3.05
N ASP A 429 12.00 -2.67 -3.37
CA ASP A 429 10.59 -2.66 -2.98
C ASP A 429 9.85 -3.95 -3.37
N ARG A 430 10.17 -4.54 -4.52
CA ARG A 430 9.50 -5.77 -4.98
C ARG A 430 9.66 -6.94 -4.01
N ILE A 431 10.86 -7.12 -3.46
CA ILE A 431 11.15 -8.19 -2.48
C ILE A 431 10.38 -7.89 -1.18
N LEU A 432 10.38 -6.62 -0.77
CA LEU A 432 9.68 -6.18 0.43
C LEU A 432 8.15 -6.37 0.29
N ASP A 433 7.62 -6.10 -0.91
CA ASP A 433 6.18 -6.11 -1.17
C ASP A 433 5.56 -7.51 -1.09
N MET A 434 6.30 -8.56 -1.42
CA MET A 434 5.84 -9.94 -1.29
C MET A 434 5.39 -10.24 0.14
N MET A 435 6.24 -9.97 1.12
CA MET A 435 5.96 -10.25 2.52
C MET A 435 4.93 -9.27 3.11
N ARG A 436 5.00 -7.99 2.76
CA ARG A 436 4.01 -6.99 3.17
C ARG A 436 2.61 -7.35 2.70
N THR A 437 2.46 -7.75 1.43
CA THR A 437 1.15 -8.12 0.86
C THR A 437 0.62 -9.39 1.49
N MET A 438 1.46 -10.39 1.76
CA MET A 438 1.05 -11.57 2.51
C MET A 438 0.52 -11.19 3.90
N THR A 439 1.19 -10.27 4.60
CA THR A 439 0.74 -9.76 5.91
C THR A 439 -0.61 -9.05 5.80
N ASN A 440 -0.78 -8.18 4.80
CA ASN A 440 -2.06 -7.50 4.54
C ASN A 440 -3.19 -8.50 4.36
N VAL A 441 -3.03 -9.45 3.45
CA VAL A 441 -4.09 -10.42 3.10
C VAL A 441 -4.36 -11.38 4.26
N THR A 442 -3.35 -11.75 5.03
CA THR A 442 -3.56 -12.54 6.27
C THR A 442 -4.47 -11.76 7.24
N GLY A 443 -4.22 -10.47 7.45
CA GLY A 443 -5.08 -9.62 8.28
C GLY A 443 -6.48 -9.38 7.68
N GLN A 444 -6.58 -9.31 6.35
CA GLN A 444 -7.86 -9.21 5.63
C GLN A 444 -8.70 -10.49 5.76
N MET A 445 -8.07 -11.62 5.99
CA MET A 445 -8.77 -12.90 6.32
C MET A 445 -9.03 -13.03 7.82
N LEU A 446 -8.10 -12.59 8.68
CA LEU A 446 -8.20 -12.70 10.13
C LEU A 446 -9.40 -11.92 10.68
N VAL A 447 -9.49 -10.63 10.35
CA VAL A 447 -10.52 -9.76 10.95
C VAL A 447 -11.93 -10.23 10.65
N PRO A 448 -12.29 -10.65 9.42
CA PRO A 448 -13.59 -11.27 9.18
C PRO A 448 -13.84 -12.53 10.01
N VAL A 449 -12.82 -13.36 10.26
CA VAL A 449 -12.96 -14.56 11.12
C VAL A 449 -13.24 -14.17 12.56
N LEU A 450 -12.53 -13.15 13.12
CA LEU A 450 -12.76 -12.66 14.48
C LEU A 450 -14.16 -12.10 14.64
N VAL A 451 -14.59 -11.20 13.75
CA VAL A 451 -15.91 -10.59 13.79
C VAL A 451 -17.01 -11.63 13.57
N ALA A 452 -16.83 -12.59 12.65
CA ALA A 452 -17.77 -13.68 12.46
C ALA A 452 -17.91 -14.55 13.71
N LYS A 453 -16.80 -14.77 14.43
CA LYS A 453 -16.84 -15.46 15.74
C LYS A 453 -17.61 -14.69 16.78
N GLU A 454 -17.38 -13.37 16.90
CA GLU A 454 -18.07 -12.49 17.87
C GLU A 454 -19.57 -12.36 17.60
N THR A 455 -19.99 -12.52 16.34
CA THR A 455 -21.37 -12.25 15.90
C THR A 455 -22.15 -13.51 15.55
N GLY A 456 -21.57 -14.70 15.76
CA GLY A 456 -22.23 -15.96 15.45
C GLY A 456 -22.33 -16.31 13.95
N LEU A 457 -21.53 -15.64 13.12
CA LEU A 457 -21.49 -15.85 11.67
C LEU A 457 -20.35 -16.82 11.23
N LEU A 458 -19.69 -17.46 12.19
CA LEU A 458 -18.62 -18.44 11.96
C LEU A 458 -19.17 -19.87 12.12
N ASP A 459 -19.09 -20.67 11.06
CA ASP A 459 -19.31 -22.12 11.14
C ASP A 459 -18.10 -22.77 11.81
N ARG A 460 -18.29 -23.18 13.08
CA ARG A 460 -17.24 -23.77 13.89
C ARG A 460 -16.81 -25.15 13.38
N ALA A 461 -17.70 -25.92 12.79
CA ALA A 461 -17.38 -27.26 12.29
C ALA A 461 -16.41 -27.18 11.10
N VAL A 462 -16.62 -26.21 10.20
CA VAL A 462 -15.70 -25.92 9.10
C VAL A 462 -14.37 -25.38 9.61
N TYR A 463 -14.39 -24.41 10.53
CA TYR A 463 -13.17 -23.83 11.12
C TYR A 463 -12.30 -24.88 11.78
N ASP A 464 -12.91 -25.84 12.49
CA ASP A 464 -12.19 -26.86 13.23
C ASP A 464 -11.60 -27.96 12.34
N ASN A 465 -12.04 -28.08 11.09
CA ASN A 465 -11.54 -29.01 10.07
C ASN A 465 -11.21 -28.29 8.75
N PRO A 466 -10.25 -27.36 8.75
CA PRO A 466 -10.00 -26.52 7.60
C PRO A 466 -9.45 -27.31 6.40
N SER A 467 -10.07 -27.13 5.23
CA SER A 467 -9.51 -27.57 3.95
C SER A 467 -8.30 -26.70 3.58
N THR A 468 -7.41 -27.23 2.77
CA THR A 468 -6.31 -26.49 2.16
C THR A 468 -6.51 -26.31 0.65
N ASN A 469 -7.59 -26.86 0.11
CA ASN A 469 -7.85 -26.84 -1.33
C ASN A 469 -8.49 -25.49 -1.71
N LEU A 470 -7.96 -24.85 -2.75
CA LEU A 470 -8.68 -23.84 -3.52
C LEU A 470 -9.70 -24.53 -4.45
N GLY A 471 -10.16 -25.74 -4.11
CA GLY A 471 -10.94 -26.65 -4.89
C GLY A 471 -11.74 -25.97 -6.01
N VAL A 472 -11.43 -26.32 -7.23
CA VAL A 472 -12.41 -26.32 -8.29
C VAL A 472 -13.30 -27.49 -7.92
N ASP A 473 -14.39 -27.24 -7.19
CA ASP A 473 -15.43 -28.23 -7.03
C ASP A 473 -15.98 -28.51 -8.44
N GLU A 474 -15.77 -29.73 -8.93
CA GLU A 474 -16.32 -30.25 -10.18
C GLU A 474 -17.86 -30.26 -10.18
N GLY A 475 -18.52 -29.59 -9.23
CA GLY A 475 -19.97 -29.59 -9.00
C GLY A 475 -20.68 -28.24 -9.14
N ASP A 476 -20.00 -27.11 -9.31
CA ASP A 476 -20.69 -25.80 -9.45
C ASP A 476 -20.80 -25.39 -10.92
N GLU A 477 -21.44 -26.24 -11.74
CA GLU A 477 -21.86 -25.91 -13.12
C GLU A 477 -22.93 -24.81 -13.20
N THR A 478 -23.35 -24.21 -12.08
CA THR A 478 -24.42 -23.19 -12.05
C THR A 478 -23.94 -21.76 -12.34
N LEU A 479 -22.65 -21.52 -12.58
CA LEU A 479 -22.12 -20.21 -12.97
C LEU A 479 -21.73 -20.09 -14.46
N SER A 480 -22.13 -21.08 -15.29
CA SER A 480 -21.85 -21.06 -16.75
C SER A 480 -23.11 -20.88 -17.61
N ARG A 481 -24.21 -20.35 -17.07
CA ARG A 481 -25.38 -19.95 -17.88
C ARG A 481 -25.73 -18.49 -17.69
#